data_83abbbdcf25d41712196e6397bbf3aae
#
_entry.id   83abbbdcf25d41712196e6397bbf3aae
#
_cell.length_a   1.000
_cell.length_b   1.000
_cell.length_c   1.000
_cell.angle_alpha   90.00
_cell.angle_beta   90.00
_cell.angle_gamma   90.00
#
_symmetry.space_group_name_H-M   'P 1'
#
loop_
_entity.id
_entity.type
_entity.pdbx_description
1 polymer ?
#
loop_
_entity_poly.entity_id
_entity_poly.type
_entity_poly.pdbx_seq_one_letter_code
_entity_poly.pdbx_strand_id
1 'polypeptide(L)'
;AHLRQTAQKLQDTLHNFGVNVTVTNASCGPTVTRYELQPEMGVKVSRIVGLADDIKLNLATPDIRIEAPIPGKAAVGIEVPNKENQAVMLREILQSQEFQGAKSKLSFAVGKDIAGKPVVTDIAKMPHLLIAGATGSGKSVCINTLIVSILYKAKPEEVKLIMIDPKVVELSVYNGIPVSYTHLTLPTTS
;
A
#
# COMPACT_ATOMS: atom_id res chain seq x y z
N ALA A 1 16.72 17.42 0.48
CA ALA A 1 16.60 18.58 1.38
C ALA A 1 15.34 18.48 2.24
N HIS A 2 14.16 18.26 1.65
CA HIS A 2 12.86 18.26 2.35
C HIS A 2 12.73 17.20 3.46
N LEU A 3 13.18 15.96 3.22
CA LEU A 3 13.14 14.88 4.24
C LEU A 3 13.87 15.25 5.52
N ARG A 4 15.06 15.84 5.41
CA ARG A 4 15.84 16.27 6.57
C ARG A 4 15.17 17.43 7.32
N GLN A 5 14.57 18.35 6.59
CA GLN A 5 13.87 19.49 7.17
C GLN A 5 12.63 19.03 7.96
N THR A 6 11.86 18.09 7.43
CA THR A 6 10.71 17.52 8.16
C THR A 6 11.15 16.69 9.35
N ALA A 7 12.22 15.91 9.23
CA ALA A 7 12.80 15.17 10.35
C ALA A 7 13.21 16.10 11.49
N GLN A 8 13.92 17.20 11.17
CA GLN A 8 14.31 18.20 12.16
C GLN A 8 13.09 18.84 12.83
N LYS A 9 12.09 19.21 12.01
CA LYS A 9 10.86 19.82 12.51
C LYS A 9 10.09 18.89 13.45
N LEU A 10 10.09 17.58 13.19
CA LEU A 10 9.52 16.57 14.09
C LEU A 10 10.26 16.52 15.43
N GLN A 11 11.60 16.48 15.40
CA GLN A 11 12.42 16.51 16.63
C GLN A 11 12.16 17.76 17.44
N ASP A 12 12.21 18.94 16.80
CA ASP A 12 12.02 20.23 17.46
C ASP A 12 10.61 20.33 18.06
N THR A 13 9.58 19.85 17.35
CA THR A 13 8.20 19.82 17.85
C THR A 13 8.12 19.00 19.13
N LEU A 14 8.59 17.74 19.10
CA LEU A 14 8.55 16.86 20.26
C LEU A 14 9.39 17.39 21.42
N HIS A 15 10.57 17.95 21.13
CA HIS A 15 11.44 18.58 22.13
C HIS A 15 10.74 19.75 22.84
N ASN A 16 10.04 20.62 22.11
CA ASN A 16 9.30 21.75 22.69
C ASN A 16 8.19 21.31 23.66
N PHE A 17 7.66 20.11 23.49
CA PHE A 17 6.71 19.48 24.42
C PHE A 17 7.41 18.61 25.50
N GLY A 18 8.73 18.74 25.66
CA GLY A 18 9.53 18.01 26.66
C GLY A 18 9.63 16.51 26.36
N VAL A 19 9.58 16.12 25.08
CA VAL A 19 9.75 14.74 24.61
C VAL A 19 10.99 14.67 23.73
N ASN A 20 12.09 14.18 24.30
CA ASN A 20 13.36 14.05 23.59
C ASN A 20 13.36 12.76 22.75
N VAL A 21 13.56 12.92 21.46
CA VAL A 21 13.67 11.83 20.48
C VAL A 21 14.77 12.13 19.47
N THR A 22 15.32 11.09 18.86
CA THR A 22 16.25 11.22 17.74
C THR A 22 15.61 10.54 16.52
N VAL A 23 15.53 11.23 15.38
CA VAL A 23 15.13 10.60 14.11
C VAL A 23 16.32 9.78 13.58
N THR A 24 16.17 8.46 13.57
CA THR A 24 17.22 7.52 13.16
C THR A 24 17.14 7.15 11.70
N ASN A 25 15.92 7.18 11.12
CA ASN A 25 15.69 6.82 9.73
C ASN A 25 14.50 7.58 9.14
N ALA A 26 14.50 7.76 7.81
CA ALA A 26 13.39 8.30 7.06
C ALA A 26 13.24 7.51 5.73
N SER A 27 12.12 6.82 5.58
CA SER A 27 11.79 6.03 4.39
C SER A 27 10.67 6.72 3.61
N CYS A 28 10.96 7.12 2.38
CA CYS A 28 10.00 7.78 1.51
C CYS A 28 9.30 6.73 0.62
N GLY A 29 8.01 6.53 0.84
CA GLY A 29 7.15 5.72 0.00
C GLY A 29 6.38 6.54 -1.03
N PRO A 30 5.49 5.90 -1.81
CA PRO A 30 4.72 6.58 -2.85
C PRO A 30 3.75 7.65 -2.34
N THR A 31 3.15 7.44 -1.18
CA THR A 31 2.10 8.31 -0.62
C THR A 31 2.45 8.90 0.72
N VAL A 32 3.29 8.22 1.50
CA VAL A 32 3.72 8.64 2.84
C VAL A 32 5.22 8.53 2.99
N THR A 33 5.78 9.36 3.86
CA THR A 33 7.14 9.22 4.36
C THR A 33 7.07 8.77 5.82
N ARG A 34 7.74 7.67 6.15
CA ARG A 34 7.87 7.16 7.52
C ARG A 34 9.17 7.67 8.12
N TYR A 35 9.06 8.33 9.27
CA TYR A 35 10.16 8.72 10.13
C TYR A 35 10.24 7.75 11.31
N GLU A 36 11.40 7.14 11.53
CA GLU A 36 11.66 6.28 12.68
C GLU A 36 12.34 7.11 13.78
N LEU A 37 11.72 7.14 14.94
CA LEU A 37 12.19 7.93 16.08
C LEU A 37 12.61 7.00 17.21
N GLN A 38 13.78 7.26 17.75
CA GLN A 38 14.32 6.63 18.97
C GLN A 38 14.04 7.56 20.16
N PRO A 39 13.10 7.21 21.07
CA PRO A 39 12.92 7.99 22.29
C PRO A 39 14.12 7.85 23.23
N GLU A 40 14.46 8.92 23.93
CA GLU A 40 15.46 8.85 25.02
C GLU A 40 14.94 8.03 26.20
N MET A 41 15.88 7.57 27.05
CA MET A 41 15.53 6.81 28.25
C MET A 41 14.59 7.61 29.15
N GLY A 42 13.52 6.95 29.62
CA GLY A 42 12.50 7.58 30.46
C GLY A 42 11.34 8.24 29.70
N VAL A 43 11.42 8.39 28.38
CA VAL A 43 10.32 8.91 27.57
C VAL A 43 9.24 7.84 27.41
N LYS A 44 8.03 8.12 27.87
CA LYS A 44 6.87 7.23 27.70
C LYS A 44 6.33 7.36 26.26
N VAL A 45 6.15 6.24 25.61
CA VAL A 45 5.58 6.16 24.24
C VAL A 45 4.19 6.83 24.15
N SER A 46 3.37 6.70 25.19
CA SER A 46 2.06 7.35 25.27
C SER A 46 2.12 8.88 25.17
N ARG A 47 3.22 9.53 25.60
CA ARG A 47 3.39 10.97 25.41
C ARG A 47 3.56 11.34 23.95
N ILE A 48 4.30 10.52 23.17
CA ILE A 48 4.48 10.76 21.74
C ILE A 48 3.13 10.60 21.02
N VAL A 49 2.39 9.54 21.33
CA VAL A 49 1.06 9.29 20.75
C VAL A 49 0.08 10.41 21.08
N GLY A 50 0.12 10.92 22.33
CA GLY A 50 -0.75 12.00 22.78
C GLY A 50 -0.49 13.36 22.09
N LEU A 51 0.68 13.52 21.45
CA LEU A 51 1.04 14.75 20.71
C LEU A 51 0.70 14.69 19.22
N ALA A 52 -0.10 13.72 18.80
CA ALA A 52 -0.44 13.55 17.38
C ALA A 52 -1.02 14.83 16.75
N ASP A 53 -1.94 15.51 17.44
CA ASP A 53 -2.55 16.73 16.94
C ASP A 53 -1.58 17.91 16.90
N ASP A 54 -0.71 18.02 17.88
CA ASP A 54 0.35 19.04 17.91
C ASP A 54 1.35 18.85 16.77
N ILE A 55 1.71 17.60 16.50
CA ILE A 55 2.58 17.24 15.37
C ILE A 55 1.92 17.60 14.04
N LYS A 56 0.62 17.24 13.85
CA LYS A 56 -0.14 17.61 12.64
C LYS A 56 -0.15 19.12 12.43
N LEU A 57 -0.43 19.89 13.49
CA LEU A 57 -0.46 21.33 13.43
C LEU A 57 0.90 21.90 13.03
N ASN A 58 1.97 21.47 13.68
CA ASN A 58 3.32 21.98 13.41
C ASN A 58 3.82 21.61 12.01
N LEU A 59 3.50 20.42 11.51
CA LEU A 59 3.87 19.98 10.17
C LEU A 59 2.94 20.54 9.07
N ALA A 60 1.83 21.19 9.47
CA ALA A 60 0.78 21.65 8.57
C ALA A 60 0.27 20.51 7.66
N THR A 61 -0.01 19.34 8.25
CA THR A 61 -0.49 18.15 7.56
C THR A 61 -1.89 17.76 8.06
N PRO A 62 -2.80 17.30 7.19
CA PRO A 62 -4.17 16.96 7.59
C PRO A 62 -4.22 15.73 8.49
N ASP A 63 -3.29 14.80 8.32
CA ASP A 63 -3.26 13.55 9.08
C ASP A 63 -1.83 13.02 9.24
N ILE A 64 -1.62 12.20 10.28
CA ILE A 64 -0.43 11.39 10.50
C ILE A 64 -0.84 10.05 11.09
N ARG A 65 -0.02 9.02 10.88
CA ARG A 65 -0.18 7.74 11.56
C ARG A 65 1.02 7.50 12.47
N ILE A 66 0.76 7.19 13.73
CA ILE A 66 1.81 6.84 14.70
C ILE A 66 1.75 5.34 14.96
N GLU A 67 2.84 4.63 14.70
CA GLU A 67 3.02 3.21 15.00
C GLU A 67 4.03 3.09 16.16
N ALA A 68 3.54 2.69 17.31
CA ALA A 68 4.31 2.72 18.54
C ALA A 68 4.07 1.49 19.43
N PRO A 69 5.03 0.56 19.51
CA PRO A 69 6.32 0.54 18.79
C PRO A 69 6.18 0.06 17.34
N ILE A 70 7.23 0.29 16.53
CA ILE A 70 7.35 -0.40 15.23
C ILE A 70 7.58 -1.89 15.50
N PRO A 71 6.84 -2.82 14.84
CA PRO A 71 7.04 -4.25 15.01
C PRO A 71 8.50 -4.67 14.79
N GLY A 72 9.07 -5.34 15.80
CA GLY A 72 10.44 -5.81 15.77
C GLY A 72 11.53 -4.74 15.98
N LYS A 73 11.17 -3.49 16.31
CA LYS A 73 12.11 -2.40 16.58
C LYS A 73 11.79 -1.66 17.89
N ALA A 74 12.80 -1.25 18.63
CA ALA A 74 12.65 -0.36 19.77
C ALA A 74 12.56 1.11 19.32
N ALA A 75 11.64 1.41 18.42
CA ALA A 75 11.47 2.73 17.82
C ALA A 75 9.98 3.03 17.58
N VAL A 76 9.65 4.31 17.44
CA VAL A 76 8.32 4.79 17.07
C VAL A 76 8.35 5.27 15.63
N GLY A 77 7.38 4.84 14.82
CA GLY A 77 7.19 5.29 13.44
C GLY A 77 6.16 6.40 13.37
N ILE A 78 6.49 7.51 12.70
CA ILE A 78 5.53 8.55 12.34
C ILE A 78 5.46 8.61 10.81
N GLU A 79 4.28 8.30 10.26
CA GLU A 79 3.99 8.39 8.84
C GLU A 79 3.33 9.72 8.54
N VAL A 80 3.97 10.48 7.66
CA VAL A 80 3.50 11.81 7.24
C VAL A 80 3.15 11.74 5.76
N PRO A 81 1.95 12.16 5.34
CA PRO A 81 1.58 12.21 3.93
C PRO A 81 2.58 13.02 3.10
N ASN A 82 2.93 12.52 1.93
CA ASN A 82 3.76 13.25 0.99
C ASN A 82 2.95 14.44 0.43
N LYS A 83 3.62 15.55 0.13
CA LYS A 83 2.98 16.68 -0.55
C LYS A 83 2.51 16.32 -1.95
N GLU A 84 3.26 15.47 -2.63
CA GLU A 84 2.94 14.94 -3.95
C GLU A 84 2.97 13.41 -3.89
N ASN A 85 1.89 12.78 -4.30
CA ASN A 85 1.82 11.33 -4.39
C ASN A 85 2.50 10.87 -5.68
N GLN A 86 3.33 9.85 -5.59
CA GLN A 86 3.92 9.19 -6.75
C GLN A 86 3.01 8.07 -7.22
N ALA A 87 2.62 8.11 -8.50
CA ALA A 87 1.88 7.02 -9.10
C ALA A 87 2.76 5.76 -9.16
N VAL A 88 2.23 4.65 -8.63
CA VAL A 88 2.88 3.34 -8.75
C VAL A 88 2.44 2.70 -10.05
N MET A 89 3.38 2.59 -11.00
CA MET A 89 3.08 2.02 -12.31
C MET A 89 3.09 0.49 -12.24
N LEU A 90 2.02 -0.15 -12.73
CA LEU A 90 1.93 -1.62 -12.75
C LEU A 90 3.14 -2.27 -13.46
N ARG A 91 3.58 -1.67 -14.58
CA ARG A 91 4.78 -2.14 -15.32
C ARG A 91 6.00 -2.29 -14.42
N GLU A 92 6.23 -1.34 -13.53
CA GLU A 92 7.37 -1.35 -12.63
C GLU A 92 7.34 -2.56 -11.69
N ILE A 93 6.16 -2.89 -11.15
CA ILE A 93 5.99 -4.05 -10.28
C ILE A 93 6.12 -5.36 -11.09
N LEU A 94 5.51 -5.44 -12.27
CA LEU A 94 5.63 -6.62 -13.13
C LEU A 94 7.08 -6.90 -13.56
N GLN A 95 7.92 -5.87 -13.69
CA GLN A 95 9.33 -5.99 -14.04
C GLN A 95 10.25 -6.18 -12.83
N SER A 96 9.73 -6.08 -11.60
CA SER A 96 10.52 -6.23 -10.38
C SER A 96 11.03 -7.67 -10.21
N GLN A 97 12.14 -7.80 -9.47
CA GLN A 97 12.69 -9.13 -9.15
C GLN A 97 11.71 -9.98 -8.34
N GLU A 98 10.92 -9.35 -7.47
CA GLU A 98 9.92 -10.01 -6.64
C GLU A 98 8.83 -10.66 -7.51
N PHE A 99 8.36 -9.98 -8.55
CA PHE A 99 7.33 -10.53 -9.44
C PHE A 99 7.93 -11.56 -10.41
N GLN A 100 9.07 -11.25 -11.04
CA GLN A 100 9.72 -12.16 -11.99
C GLN A 100 10.19 -13.45 -11.32
N GLY A 101 10.73 -13.36 -10.12
CA GLY A 101 11.20 -14.51 -9.32
C GLY A 101 10.08 -15.33 -8.67
N ALA A 102 8.85 -14.84 -8.63
CA ALA A 102 7.72 -15.58 -8.09
C ALA A 102 7.37 -16.79 -8.97
N LYS A 103 7.34 -18.00 -8.39
CA LYS A 103 7.12 -19.25 -9.11
C LYS A 103 5.68 -19.49 -9.53
N SER A 104 4.73 -18.99 -8.75
CA SER A 104 3.30 -19.21 -9.00
C SER A 104 2.81 -18.44 -10.24
N LYS A 105 2.00 -19.11 -11.06
CA LYS A 105 1.30 -18.49 -12.20
C LYS A 105 0.16 -17.57 -11.74
N LEU A 106 -0.26 -17.70 -10.48
CA LEU A 106 -1.27 -16.86 -9.84
C LEU A 106 -0.64 -15.77 -8.96
N SER A 107 0.60 -15.37 -9.26
CA SER A 107 1.25 -14.25 -8.60
C SER A 107 0.57 -12.94 -8.98
N PHE A 108 0.28 -12.12 -7.99
CA PHE A 108 -0.42 -10.85 -8.09
C PHE A 108 0.50 -9.69 -7.68
N ALA A 109 0.71 -8.74 -8.59
CA ALA A 109 1.45 -7.52 -8.38
C ALA A 109 0.59 -6.50 -7.61
N VAL A 110 0.65 -6.49 -6.28
CA VAL A 110 -0.22 -5.67 -5.43
C VAL A 110 0.11 -4.18 -5.55
N GLY A 111 1.40 -3.83 -5.55
CA GLY A 111 1.86 -2.46 -5.58
C GLY A 111 3.20 -2.27 -4.87
N LYS A 112 3.35 -1.19 -4.11
CA LYS A 112 4.51 -0.91 -3.26
C LYS A 112 4.09 -0.75 -1.80
N ASP A 113 4.96 -1.16 -0.90
CA ASP A 113 4.79 -0.85 0.52
C ASP A 113 5.14 0.61 0.82
N ILE A 114 5.02 1.01 2.10
CA ILE A 114 5.34 2.36 2.57
C ILE A 114 6.83 2.71 2.48
N ALA A 115 7.71 1.74 2.25
CA ALA A 115 9.13 1.95 1.98
C ALA A 115 9.46 1.99 0.48
N GLY A 116 8.43 1.86 -0.38
CA GLY A 116 8.59 1.86 -1.83
C GLY A 116 9.03 0.52 -2.42
N LYS A 117 9.04 -0.57 -1.64
CA LYS A 117 9.39 -1.91 -2.13
C LYS A 117 8.20 -2.55 -2.86
N PRO A 118 8.43 -3.26 -3.97
CA PRO A 118 7.38 -4.03 -4.62
C PRO A 118 6.77 -5.08 -3.70
N VAL A 119 5.44 -5.15 -3.69
CA VAL A 119 4.66 -6.14 -2.96
C VAL A 119 3.99 -7.07 -3.95
N VAL A 120 4.35 -8.35 -3.88
CA VAL A 120 3.81 -9.42 -4.70
C VAL A 120 3.25 -10.50 -3.79
N THR A 121 2.07 -10.99 -4.10
CA THR A 121 1.43 -12.08 -3.35
C THR A 121 1.00 -13.21 -4.28
N ASP A 122 0.66 -14.36 -3.72
CA ASP A 122 0.22 -15.54 -4.45
C ASP A 122 -1.24 -15.85 -4.11
N ILE A 123 -2.13 -15.68 -5.09
CA ILE A 123 -3.57 -15.92 -4.89
C ILE A 123 -3.85 -17.39 -4.63
N ALA A 124 -3.02 -18.32 -5.14
CA ALA A 124 -3.17 -19.74 -4.87
C ALA A 124 -3.09 -20.10 -3.37
N LYS A 125 -2.45 -19.26 -2.58
CA LYS A 125 -2.34 -19.42 -1.12
C LYS A 125 -3.50 -18.80 -0.34
N MET A 126 -4.41 -18.13 -1.04
CA MET A 126 -5.59 -17.51 -0.46
C MET A 126 -6.83 -18.31 -0.86
N PRO A 127 -7.52 -19.00 0.07
CA PRO A 127 -8.76 -19.73 -0.26
C PRO A 127 -9.82 -18.82 -0.87
N HIS A 128 -9.92 -17.60 -0.35
CA HIS A 128 -10.82 -16.54 -0.80
C HIS A 128 -10.12 -15.19 -0.65
N LEU A 129 -10.38 -14.29 -1.60
CA LEU A 129 -9.90 -12.91 -1.57
C LEU A 129 -11.10 -11.97 -1.67
N LEU A 130 -11.30 -11.14 -0.65
CA LEU A 130 -12.28 -10.07 -0.68
C LEU A 130 -11.58 -8.74 -0.95
N ILE A 131 -12.03 -8.04 -2.00
CA ILE A 131 -11.58 -6.68 -2.32
C ILE A 131 -12.75 -5.74 -2.12
N ALA A 132 -12.68 -4.84 -1.15
CA ALA A 132 -13.72 -3.89 -0.84
C ALA A 132 -13.17 -2.46 -0.79
N GLY A 133 -14.02 -1.48 -1.06
CA GLY A 133 -13.67 -0.08 -1.00
C GLY A 133 -14.80 0.82 -1.50
N ALA A 134 -14.81 2.08 -1.05
CA ALA A 134 -15.73 3.10 -1.52
C ALA A 134 -15.50 3.43 -3.01
N THR A 135 -16.43 4.14 -3.61
CA THR A 135 -16.27 4.65 -4.98
C THR A 135 -15.00 5.52 -5.07
N GLY A 136 -14.17 5.27 -6.07
CA GLY A 136 -12.90 5.99 -6.25
C GLY A 136 -11.72 5.48 -5.40
N SER A 137 -11.92 4.47 -4.53
CA SER A 137 -10.84 3.89 -3.71
C SER A 137 -9.81 3.03 -4.47
N GLY A 138 -10.04 2.79 -5.77
CA GLY A 138 -9.15 1.96 -6.58
C GLY A 138 -9.50 0.48 -6.62
N LYS A 139 -10.68 0.05 -6.13
CA LYS A 139 -11.13 -1.35 -6.18
C LYS A 139 -11.03 -1.95 -7.59
N SER A 140 -11.60 -1.29 -8.59
CA SER A 140 -11.57 -1.75 -9.99
C SER A 140 -10.14 -1.78 -10.55
N VAL A 141 -9.31 -0.82 -10.15
CA VAL A 141 -7.88 -0.82 -10.51
C VAL A 141 -7.18 -2.04 -9.93
N CYS A 142 -7.45 -2.37 -8.67
CA CYS A 142 -6.88 -3.56 -8.01
C CYS A 142 -7.30 -4.85 -8.71
N ILE A 143 -8.59 -5.00 -9.07
CA ILE A 143 -9.11 -6.16 -9.81
C ILE A 143 -8.42 -6.27 -11.19
N ASN A 144 -8.32 -5.16 -11.92
CA ASN A 144 -7.63 -5.14 -13.21
C ASN A 144 -6.14 -5.49 -13.05
N THR A 145 -5.47 -4.97 -12.02
CA THR A 145 -4.07 -5.30 -11.73
C THR A 145 -3.88 -6.79 -11.47
N LEU A 146 -4.82 -7.42 -10.75
CA LEU A 146 -4.84 -8.86 -10.50
C LEU A 146 -4.95 -9.65 -11.80
N ILE A 147 -5.95 -9.33 -12.63
CA ILE A 147 -6.18 -10.01 -13.92
C ILE A 147 -4.95 -9.84 -14.82
N VAL A 148 -4.46 -8.63 -15.00
CA VAL A 148 -3.28 -8.34 -15.82
C VAL A 148 -2.03 -9.06 -15.31
N SER A 149 -1.84 -9.18 -13.98
CA SER A 149 -0.73 -9.94 -13.41
C SER A 149 -0.76 -11.40 -13.82
N ILE A 150 -1.93 -12.04 -13.81
CA ILE A 150 -2.11 -13.43 -14.26
C ILE A 150 -1.85 -13.54 -15.77
N LEU A 151 -2.44 -12.65 -16.58
CA LEU A 151 -2.28 -12.64 -18.03
C LEU A 151 -0.82 -12.44 -18.45
N TYR A 152 -0.06 -11.65 -17.65
CA TYR A 152 1.36 -11.40 -17.91
C TYR A 152 2.24 -12.62 -17.62
N LYS A 153 1.82 -13.52 -16.72
CA LYS A 153 2.64 -14.62 -16.19
C LYS A 153 2.23 -16.00 -16.66
N ALA A 154 0.95 -16.20 -16.99
CA ALA A 154 0.38 -17.49 -17.32
C ALA A 154 -0.07 -17.56 -18.78
N LYS A 155 0.12 -18.74 -19.38
CA LYS A 155 -0.44 -19.06 -20.69
C LYS A 155 -1.91 -19.51 -20.56
N PRO A 156 -2.70 -19.44 -21.63
CA PRO A 156 -4.11 -19.87 -21.63
C PRO A 156 -4.32 -21.34 -21.23
N GLU A 157 -3.32 -22.21 -21.47
CA GLU A 157 -3.36 -23.62 -21.10
C GLU A 157 -3.11 -23.85 -19.61
N GLU A 158 -2.40 -22.91 -18.95
CA GLU A 158 -1.98 -23.02 -17.57
C GLU A 158 -3.02 -22.48 -16.58
N VAL A 159 -3.73 -21.40 -16.97
CA VAL A 159 -4.72 -20.73 -16.12
C VAL A 159 -5.95 -20.36 -16.93
N LYS A 160 -7.11 -20.60 -16.34
CA LYS A 160 -8.42 -20.17 -16.86
C LYS A 160 -9.09 -19.26 -15.85
N LEU A 161 -9.76 -18.21 -16.33
CA LEU A 161 -10.47 -17.24 -15.50
C LEU A 161 -11.97 -17.32 -15.78
N ILE A 162 -12.78 -17.40 -14.74
CA ILE A 162 -14.23 -17.20 -14.81
C ILE A 162 -14.49 -15.82 -14.21
N MET A 163 -15.03 -14.91 -15.02
CA MET A 163 -15.31 -13.54 -14.61
C MET A 163 -16.79 -13.26 -14.69
N ILE A 164 -17.40 -12.79 -13.60
CA ILE A 164 -18.81 -12.44 -13.50
C ILE A 164 -18.91 -10.96 -13.16
N ASP A 165 -19.44 -10.17 -14.07
CA ASP A 165 -19.68 -8.74 -13.88
C ASP A 165 -21.18 -8.45 -14.00
N PRO A 166 -21.92 -8.44 -12.88
CA PRO A 166 -23.37 -8.25 -12.90
C PRO A 166 -23.80 -6.87 -13.42
N LYS A 167 -22.90 -5.90 -13.47
CA LYS A 167 -23.16 -4.55 -13.96
C LYS A 167 -22.66 -4.33 -15.39
N VAL A 168 -21.86 -5.25 -15.92
CA VAL A 168 -21.24 -5.19 -17.27
C VAL A 168 -20.47 -3.88 -17.51
N VAL A 169 -19.76 -3.39 -16.49
CA VAL A 169 -19.10 -2.07 -16.51
C VAL A 169 -17.57 -2.20 -16.43
N GLU A 170 -17.07 -3.17 -15.65
CA GLU A 170 -15.64 -3.19 -15.26
C GLU A 170 -14.84 -4.25 -16.02
N LEU A 171 -15.44 -5.39 -16.38
CA LEU A 171 -14.73 -6.55 -16.93
C LEU A 171 -14.95 -6.76 -18.43
N SER A 172 -15.75 -5.94 -19.09
CA SER A 172 -16.08 -6.07 -20.52
C SER A 172 -14.85 -6.02 -21.44
N VAL A 173 -13.78 -5.34 -21.02
CA VAL A 173 -12.51 -5.26 -21.76
C VAL A 173 -11.79 -6.61 -21.89
N TYR A 174 -12.15 -7.59 -21.06
CA TYR A 174 -11.58 -8.95 -21.08
C TYR A 174 -12.43 -9.94 -21.89
N ASN A 175 -13.51 -9.50 -22.53
CA ASN A 175 -14.34 -10.36 -23.35
C ASN A 175 -13.54 -10.87 -24.56
N GLY A 176 -13.59 -12.18 -24.79
CA GLY A 176 -12.97 -12.81 -25.96
C GLY A 176 -11.46 -13.05 -25.84
N ILE A 177 -10.82 -12.76 -24.72
CA ILE A 177 -9.42 -13.18 -24.52
C ILE A 177 -9.36 -14.71 -24.28
N PRO A 178 -8.29 -15.40 -24.74
CA PRO A 178 -8.21 -16.89 -24.70
C PRO A 178 -8.28 -17.49 -23.29
N VAL A 179 -8.05 -16.70 -22.25
CA VAL A 179 -8.01 -17.10 -20.84
C VAL A 179 -9.36 -16.94 -20.14
N SER A 180 -10.28 -16.16 -20.75
CA SER A 180 -11.55 -15.78 -20.12
C SER A 180 -12.70 -16.63 -20.64
N TYR A 181 -13.46 -17.21 -19.73
CA TYR A 181 -14.83 -17.64 -19.96
C TYR A 181 -15.76 -16.52 -19.51
N THR A 182 -16.09 -15.62 -20.43
CA THR A 182 -17.11 -14.60 -20.21
C THR A 182 -18.42 -15.11 -20.76
N HIS A 183 -19.31 -15.51 -19.91
CA HIS A 183 -20.76 -15.39 -19.99
C HIS A 183 -21.41 -16.11 -18.84
N LEU A 184 -21.73 -15.37 -17.80
CA LEU A 184 -22.85 -15.72 -16.96
C LEU A 184 -23.58 -14.41 -16.62
N THR A 185 -24.46 -13.99 -17.52
CA THR A 185 -25.63 -13.26 -17.07
C THR A 185 -26.42 -14.24 -16.22
N LEU A 186 -26.37 -14.10 -14.91
CA LEU A 186 -27.34 -14.77 -14.05
C LEU A 186 -28.72 -14.28 -14.49
N PRO A 187 -29.68 -15.18 -14.78
CA PRO A 187 -31.03 -14.75 -15.08
C PRO A 187 -31.51 -13.96 -13.86
N THR A 188 -31.82 -12.68 -14.09
CA THR A 188 -32.55 -11.88 -13.12
C THR A 188 -33.93 -12.50 -13.03
N THR A 189 -34.19 -13.28 -11.96
CA THR A 189 -35.56 -13.65 -11.62
C THR A 189 -36.24 -12.36 -11.20
N SER A 190 -37.12 -11.89 -12.07
CA SER A 190 -38.15 -10.89 -11.78
C SER A 190 -39.08 -11.38 -10.70
#